data_495092d5b283a281b9fbea40601be1b2
#
_entry.id   495092d5b283a281b9fbea40601be1b2
#
_cell.length_a   1.000
_cell.length_b   1.000
_cell.length_c   1.000
_cell.angle_alpha   90.00
_cell.angle_beta   90.00
_cell.angle_gamma   90.00
#
_symmetry.space_group_name_H-M   'P 1'
#
loop_
_entity.id
_entity.type
_entity.pdbx_description
1 polymer ?
#
loop_
_entity_poly.entity_id
_entity_poly.type
_entity_poly.pdbx_seq_one_letter_code
_entity_poly.pdbx_strand_id
1 'polypeptide(L)'
;MVFTNLGELELIMKINSGIDLVEVERLRKAYKNFGSRFLTRIYDPLEIEQFNKKSFRAKPNFLAKNFAAKEAVSKVLGVGFSQGVRPKDIVVLRRYGPPKVELKGKAKELANKKGIDTISLSLSDTDNLAVAVAQAIIS
;
A
#
# COMPACT_ATOMS: atom_id res chain seq x y z
N MET A 1 6.84 21.40 1.50
CA MET A 1 7.59 22.63 1.79
C MET A 1 6.84 23.84 1.29
N VAL A 2 6.88 24.90 2.03
CA VAL A 2 6.20 26.14 1.68
C VAL A 2 7.19 27.25 1.46
N PHE A 3 7.05 27.93 0.36
CA PHE A 3 7.80 29.14 0.12
C PHE A 3 6.83 30.26 -0.14
N THR A 4 6.91 31.26 0.68
CA THR A 4 6.16 32.48 0.44
C THR A 4 7.09 33.56 -0.02
N ASN A 5 6.71 34.20 -1.03
CA ASN A 5 7.42 35.35 -1.48
C ASN A 5 6.43 36.49 -1.61
N LEU A 6 6.71 37.48 -0.96
CA LEU A 6 6.15 38.82 -0.89
C LEU A 6 5.15 39.17 -1.98
N GLY A 7 3.89 38.90 -1.75
CA GLY A 7 2.83 39.26 -2.67
C GLY A 7 2.77 38.40 -3.92
N GLU A 8 3.62 37.37 -3.98
CA GLU A 8 3.59 36.44 -5.09
C GLU A 8 2.69 35.25 -4.75
N LEU A 9 2.39 34.45 -5.75
CA LEU A 9 1.66 33.22 -5.58
C LEU A 9 2.43 32.27 -4.68
N GLU A 10 1.81 31.85 -3.61
CA GLU A 10 2.33 30.78 -2.78
C GLU A 10 2.18 29.46 -3.48
N LEU A 11 3.28 28.76 -3.64
CA LEU A 11 3.25 27.37 -4.05
C LEU A 11 3.34 26.52 -2.80
N ILE A 12 2.22 25.92 -2.42
CA ILE A 12 2.15 25.04 -1.27
C ILE A 12 2.14 23.60 -1.74
N MET A 13 3.14 22.82 -1.31
CA MET A 13 3.19 21.41 -1.56
C MET A 13 3.19 20.69 -0.23
N LYS A 14 2.37 19.67 -0.12
CA LYS A 14 2.38 18.78 1.04
C LYS A 14 2.86 17.41 0.62
N ILE A 15 3.65 16.80 1.49
CA ILE A 15 4.05 15.41 1.34
C ILE A 15 3.37 14.63 2.45
N ASN A 16 2.55 13.66 2.07
CA ASN A 16 1.99 12.73 3.02
C ASN A 16 2.82 11.45 3.00
N SER A 17 3.11 10.94 4.17
CA SER A 17 3.86 9.70 4.32
C SER A 17 3.10 8.71 5.17
N GLY A 18 3.24 7.44 4.84
CA GLY A 18 2.71 6.35 5.63
C GLY A 18 3.78 5.28 5.77
N ILE A 19 3.87 4.69 6.94
CA ILE A 19 4.78 3.59 7.21
C ILE A 19 4.02 2.51 7.95
N ASP A 20 4.34 1.25 7.64
CA ASP A 20 3.76 0.12 8.35
C ASP A 20 4.77 -0.99 8.51
N LEU A 21 4.70 -1.67 9.63
CA LEU A 21 5.56 -2.80 9.96
C LEU A 21 4.67 -3.99 10.32
N VAL A 22 4.91 -5.13 9.70
CA VAL A 22 4.06 -6.31 9.83
C VAL A 22 4.91 -7.53 10.15
N GLU A 23 4.48 -8.32 11.11
CA GLU A 23 5.09 -9.63 11.38
C GLU A 23 4.65 -10.62 10.31
N VAL A 24 5.62 -11.25 9.65
CA VAL A 24 5.36 -12.23 8.59
C VAL A 24 4.52 -13.40 9.10
N GLU A 25 4.77 -13.84 10.32
CA GLU A 25 4.04 -14.96 10.93
C GLU A 25 2.54 -14.71 11.02
N ARG A 26 2.13 -13.47 11.22
CA ARG A 26 0.72 -13.09 11.26
C ARG A 26 0.02 -13.42 9.93
N LEU A 27 0.68 -13.13 8.81
CA LEU A 27 0.12 -13.40 7.47
C LEU A 27 0.19 -14.88 7.13
N ARG A 28 1.24 -15.57 7.56
CA ARG A 28 1.35 -17.01 7.40
C ARG A 28 0.17 -17.73 8.06
N LYS A 29 -0.12 -17.36 9.30
CA LYS A 29 -1.24 -17.95 10.06
C LYS A 29 -2.59 -17.66 9.43
N ALA A 30 -2.80 -16.42 8.99
CA ALA A 30 -4.05 -16.04 8.34
C ALA A 30 -4.29 -16.87 7.08
N TYR A 31 -3.28 -17.01 6.25
CA TYR A 31 -3.37 -17.81 5.04
C TYR A 31 -3.57 -19.30 5.36
N LYS A 32 -2.83 -19.82 6.34
CA LYS A 32 -2.96 -21.22 6.76
C LYS A 32 -4.37 -21.53 7.26
N ASN A 33 -4.95 -20.61 8.03
CA ASN A 33 -6.26 -20.83 8.65
C ASN A 33 -7.44 -20.61 7.70
N PHE A 34 -7.34 -19.67 6.78
CA PHE A 34 -8.47 -19.23 5.96
C PHE A 34 -8.24 -19.40 4.46
N GLY A 35 -7.03 -19.69 4.01
CA GLY A 35 -6.74 -20.01 2.61
C GLY A 35 -7.20 -18.94 1.63
N SER A 36 -7.92 -19.37 0.59
CA SER A 36 -8.37 -18.46 -0.46
C SER A 36 -9.35 -17.40 0.03
N ARG A 37 -10.07 -17.65 1.11
CA ARG A 37 -10.97 -16.64 1.69
C ARG A 37 -10.20 -15.45 2.21
N PHE A 38 -9.04 -15.69 2.84
CA PHE A 38 -8.15 -14.62 3.26
C PHE A 38 -7.60 -13.86 2.05
N LEU A 39 -7.11 -14.59 1.05
CA LEU A 39 -6.52 -13.97 -0.13
C LEU A 39 -7.50 -13.07 -0.85
N THR A 40 -8.70 -13.56 -1.13
CA THR A 40 -9.69 -12.78 -1.89
C THR A 40 -10.26 -11.60 -1.13
N ARG A 41 -10.16 -11.62 0.18
CA ARG A 41 -10.62 -10.51 1.02
C ARG A 41 -9.63 -9.36 1.05
N ILE A 42 -8.34 -9.66 0.98
CA ILE A 42 -7.26 -8.67 1.19
C ILE A 42 -6.59 -8.27 -0.11
N TYR A 43 -6.47 -9.19 -1.07
CA TYR A 43 -5.65 -8.97 -2.27
C TYR A 43 -6.51 -8.96 -3.53
N ASP A 44 -6.11 -8.12 -4.48
CA ASP A 44 -6.70 -8.08 -5.81
C ASP A 44 -6.30 -9.33 -6.61
N PRO A 45 -7.11 -9.78 -7.58
CA PRO A 45 -6.74 -10.92 -8.41
C PRO A 45 -5.36 -10.86 -9.04
N LEU A 46 -4.89 -9.67 -9.42
CA LEU A 46 -3.54 -9.51 -9.98
C LEU A 46 -2.45 -9.78 -8.94
N GLU A 47 -2.69 -9.38 -7.69
CA GLU A 47 -1.78 -9.70 -6.60
C GLU A 47 -1.75 -11.20 -6.30
N ILE A 48 -2.92 -11.84 -6.34
CA ILE A 48 -3.03 -13.28 -6.14
C ILE A 48 -2.29 -14.03 -7.25
N GLU A 49 -2.38 -13.56 -8.48
CA GLU A 49 -1.63 -14.13 -9.59
C GLU A 49 -0.13 -14.08 -9.32
N GLN A 50 0.39 -12.95 -8.86
CA GLN A 50 1.79 -12.82 -8.50
C GLN A 50 2.17 -13.71 -7.31
N PHE A 51 1.30 -13.80 -6.31
CA PHE A 51 1.48 -14.70 -5.18
C PHE A 51 1.62 -16.16 -5.62
N ASN A 52 0.77 -16.60 -6.53
CA ASN A 52 0.76 -17.99 -7.00
C ASN A 52 2.06 -18.38 -7.73
N LYS A 53 2.78 -17.40 -8.27
CA LYS A 53 4.07 -17.63 -8.93
C LYS A 53 5.24 -17.70 -7.96
N LYS A 54 5.04 -17.37 -6.70
CA LYS A 54 6.10 -17.41 -5.70
C LYS A 54 6.33 -18.84 -5.21
N SER A 55 7.57 -19.14 -4.81
CA SER A 55 7.89 -20.39 -4.15
C SER A 55 7.14 -20.48 -2.81
N PHE A 56 6.96 -21.69 -2.34
CA PHE A 56 6.34 -21.92 -1.03
C PHE A 56 7.00 -21.10 0.07
N ARG A 57 8.33 -21.03 0.05
CA ARG A 57 9.13 -20.32 1.06
C ARG A 57 8.92 -18.79 0.98
N ALA A 58 8.75 -18.26 -0.22
CA ALA A 58 8.61 -16.82 -0.43
C ALA A 58 7.20 -16.29 -0.20
N LYS A 59 6.19 -17.17 -0.21
CA LYS A 59 4.79 -16.76 -0.13
C LYS A 59 4.43 -15.93 1.11
N PRO A 60 4.83 -16.32 2.32
CA PRO A 60 4.46 -15.52 3.50
C PRO A 60 5.02 -14.09 3.47
N ASN A 61 6.26 -13.93 3.04
CA ASN A 61 6.86 -12.60 2.93
C ASN A 61 6.21 -11.76 1.85
N PHE A 62 5.80 -12.39 0.74
CA PHE A 62 5.03 -11.69 -0.28
C PHE A 62 3.73 -11.12 0.30
N LEU A 63 2.98 -11.93 1.01
CA LEU A 63 1.72 -11.50 1.64
C LEU A 63 1.97 -10.37 2.63
N ALA A 64 3.00 -10.50 3.46
CA ALA A 64 3.32 -9.52 4.47
C ALA A 64 3.75 -8.17 3.87
N LYS A 65 4.60 -8.20 2.84
CA LYS A 65 5.02 -6.96 2.18
C LYS A 65 3.86 -6.25 1.50
N ASN A 66 3.02 -6.97 0.79
CA ASN A 66 1.85 -6.36 0.16
C ASN A 66 0.86 -5.85 1.21
N PHE A 67 0.68 -6.57 2.30
CA PHE A 67 -0.19 -6.11 3.38
C PHE A 67 0.35 -4.82 4.02
N ALA A 68 1.64 -4.79 4.34
CA ALA A 68 2.28 -3.58 4.88
C ALA A 68 2.14 -2.41 3.92
N ALA A 69 2.29 -2.65 2.62
CA ALA A 69 2.11 -1.62 1.59
C ALA A 69 0.69 -1.05 1.61
N LYS A 70 -0.31 -1.90 1.70
CA LYS A 70 -1.71 -1.47 1.76
C LYS A 70 -1.98 -0.60 2.98
N GLU A 71 -1.46 -1.01 4.14
CA GLU A 71 -1.58 -0.23 5.36
C GLU A 71 -0.87 1.12 5.25
N ALA A 72 0.36 1.14 4.72
CA ALA A 72 1.12 2.38 4.54
C ALA A 72 0.39 3.35 3.60
N VAL A 73 -0.14 2.84 2.49
CA VAL A 73 -0.91 3.65 1.54
C VAL A 73 -2.19 4.18 2.19
N SER A 74 -2.88 3.37 3.00
CA SER A 74 -4.07 3.83 3.69
C SER A 74 -3.78 5.00 4.61
N LYS A 75 -2.60 5.03 5.22
CA LYS A 75 -2.16 6.16 6.04
C LYS A 75 -1.91 7.42 5.20
N VAL A 76 -1.37 7.27 4.00
CA VAL A 76 -1.22 8.39 3.05
C VAL A 76 -2.58 8.97 2.71
N LEU A 77 -3.58 8.12 2.52
CA LEU A 77 -4.96 8.55 2.25
C LEU A 77 -5.63 9.17 3.48
N GLY A 78 -5.06 8.98 4.66
CA GLY A 78 -5.53 9.63 5.88
C GLY A 78 -6.70 8.96 6.60
N VAL A 79 -7.09 7.78 6.19
CA VAL A 79 -8.29 7.12 6.72
C VAL A 79 -8.08 5.71 7.25
N GLY A 80 -6.91 5.13 7.03
CA GLY A 80 -6.73 3.71 7.30
C GLY A 80 -7.74 2.90 6.49
N PHE A 81 -8.17 1.77 6.99
CA PHE A 81 -9.21 0.96 6.35
C PHE A 81 -10.60 1.27 6.91
N SER A 82 -10.84 2.52 7.22
CA SER A 82 -12.15 3.04 7.60
C SER A 82 -12.79 3.76 6.41
N GLN A 83 -14.00 4.24 6.59
CA GLN A 83 -14.73 5.02 5.58
C GLN A 83 -14.88 4.32 4.22
N GLY A 84 -14.96 2.98 4.24
CA GLY A 84 -15.24 2.21 3.04
C GLY A 84 -14.02 1.86 2.18
N VAL A 85 -12.82 2.24 2.59
CA VAL A 85 -11.60 1.82 1.90
C VAL A 85 -11.28 0.37 2.28
N ARG A 86 -11.13 -0.47 1.28
CA ARG A 86 -10.82 -1.89 1.47
C ARG A 86 -9.37 -2.17 1.10
N PRO A 87 -8.71 -3.12 1.79
CA PRO A 87 -7.35 -3.50 1.42
C PRO A 87 -7.21 -3.90 -0.05
N LYS A 88 -8.17 -4.62 -0.60
CA LYS A 88 -8.12 -5.06 -2.00
C LYS A 88 -8.26 -3.91 -3.01
N ASP A 89 -8.69 -2.74 -2.58
CA ASP A 89 -8.77 -1.56 -3.44
C ASP A 89 -7.42 -0.85 -3.59
N ILE A 90 -6.43 -1.23 -2.80
CA ILE A 90 -5.06 -0.76 -2.89
C ILE A 90 -4.23 -1.90 -3.48
N VAL A 91 -4.01 -1.85 -4.79
CA VAL A 91 -3.36 -2.94 -5.52
C VAL A 91 -1.87 -2.67 -5.60
N VAL A 92 -1.08 -3.61 -5.13
CA VAL A 92 0.38 -3.49 -5.09
C VAL A 92 0.98 -4.50 -6.06
N LEU A 93 1.59 -4.00 -7.12
CA LEU A 93 2.15 -4.83 -8.17
C LEU A 93 3.66 -4.64 -8.26
N ARG A 94 4.37 -5.75 -8.37
CA ARG A 94 5.82 -5.77 -8.50
C ARG A 94 6.18 -6.46 -9.80
N ARG A 95 6.55 -5.68 -10.82
CA ARG A 95 6.93 -6.21 -12.14
C ARG A 95 8.38 -5.92 -12.41
N TYR A 96 8.68 -4.69 -12.78
CA TYR A 96 10.03 -4.22 -13.08
C TYR A 96 10.31 -2.99 -12.24
N GLY A 97 11.45 -2.97 -11.59
CA GLY A 97 11.82 -1.84 -10.74
C GLY A 97 10.99 -1.76 -9.46
N PRO A 98 10.74 -0.56 -8.95
CA PRO A 98 10.01 -0.39 -7.69
C PRO A 98 8.56 -0.85 -7.80
N PRO A 99 7.96 -1.24 -6.67
CA PRO A 99 6.56 -1.63 -6.67
C PRO A 99 5.67 -0.47 -7.08
N LYS A 100 4.55 -0.79 -7.72
CA LYS A 100 3.57 0.20 -8.17
C LYS A 100 2.27 0.02 -7.42
N VAL A 101 1.61 1.15 -7.14
CA VAL A 101 0.32 1.17 -6.48
C VAL A 101 -0.75 1.59 -7.48
N GLU A 102 -1.80 0.78 -7.59
CA GLU A 102 -3.00 1.14 -8.33
C GLU A 102 -4.15 1.21 -7.34
N LEU A 103 -4.93 2.27 -7.41
CA LEU A 103 -6.08 2.46 -6.54
C LEU A 103 -7.38 2.19 -7.28
N LYS A 104 -8.31 1.56 -6.58
CA LYS A 104 -9.65 1.25 -7.08
C LYS A 104 -10.69 1.71 -6.07
N GLY A 105 -11.94 1.76 -6.50
CA GLY A 105 -13.08 2.01 -5.61
C GLY A 105 -12.92 3.24 -4.74
N LYS A 106 -13.24 3.10 -3.49
CA LYS A 106 -13.22 4.19 -2.53
C LYS A 106 -11.82 4.79 -2.31
N ALA A 107 -10.79 3.96 -2.38
CA ALA A 107 -9.41 4.43 -2.27
C ALA A 107 -9.08 5.41 -3.39
N LYS A 108 -9.50 5.10 -4.61
CA LYS A 108 -9.30 5.97 -5.77
C LYS A 108 -10.08 7.29 -5.63
N GLU A 109 -11.33 7.21 -5.18
CA GLU A 109 -12.14 8.41 -4.95
C GLU A 109 -11.46 9.35 -3.95
N LEU A 110 -10.97 8.80 -2.84
CA LEU A 110 -10.29 9.60 -1.82
C LEU A 110 -9.01 10.24 -2.34
N ALA A 111 -8.21 9.49 -3.09
CA ALA A 111 -6.99 10.01 -3.68
C ALA A 111 -7.29 11.18 -4.62
N ASN A 112 -8.28 11.02 -5.49
CA ASN A 112 -8.70 12.07 -6.41
C ASN A 112 -9.17 13.31 -5.66
N LYS A 113 -9.96 13.12 -4.62
CA LYS A 113 -10.49 14.19 -3.81
C LYS A 113 -9.39 14.98 -3.10
N LYS A 114 -8.31 14.32 -2.72
CA LYS A 114 -7.17 14.92 -2.03
C LYS A 114 -6.08 15.44 -2.96
N GLY A 115 -6.24 15.29 -4.27
CA GLY A 115 -5.22 15.71 -5.22
C GLY A 115 -3.99 14.82 -5.26
N ILE A 116 -4.15 13.53 -4.97
CA ILE A 116 -3.07 12.54 -5.00
C ILE A 116 -3.12 11.84 -6.35
N ASP A 117 -2.09 12.05 -7.19
CA ASP A 117 -2.00 11.39 -8.49
C ASP A 117 -1.16 10.11 -8.43
N THR A 118 -0.04 10.17 -7.74
CA THR A 118 0.94 9.10 -7.72
C THR A 118 1.41 8.85 -6.30
N ILE A 119 1.52 7.57 -5.94
CA ILE A 119 2.05 7.15 -4.65
C ILE A 119 3.34 6.40 -4.88
N SER A 120 4.42 6.88 -4.27
CA SER A 120 5.70 6.21 -4.26
C SER A 120 5.72 5.20 -3.12
N LEU A 121 6.23 4.00 -3.39
CA LEU A 121 6.23 2.90 -2.43
C LEU A 121 7.61 2.25 -2.38
N SER A 122 8.08 1.98 -1.17
CA SER A 122 9.29 1.22 -0.94
C SER A 122 9.00 0.11 0.07
N LEU A 123 9.52 -1.08 -0.21
CA LEU A 123 9.29 -2.28 0.60
C LEU A 123 10.62 -2.87 1.02
N SER A 124 10.65 -3.44 2.22
CA SER A 124 11.79 -4.22 2.69
C SER A 124 11.30 -5.31 3.63
N ASP A 125 12.08 -6.38 3.74
CA ASP A 125 11.72 -7.46 4.64
C ASP A 125 12.94 -8.19 5.18
N THR A 126 12.72 -8.85 6.29
CA THR A 126 13.59 -9.88 6.85
C THR A 126 12.79 -11.18 6.87
N ASP A 127 13.34 -12.23 7.44
CA ASP A 127 12.58 -13.47 7.60
C ASP A 127 11.32 -13.29 8.45
N ASN A 128 11.34 -12.36 9.38
CA ASN A 128 10.29 -12.20 10.38
C ASN A 128 9.41 -10.96 10.20
N LEU A 129 9.92 -9.93 9.51
CA LEU A 129 9.26 -8.63 9.44
C LEU A 129 9.20 -8.12 8.00
N ALA A 130 8.12 -7.43 7.69
CA ALA A 130 7.99 -6.68 6.45
C ALA A 130 7.67 -5.22 6.78
N VAL A 131 8.26 -4.31 6.03
CA VAL A 131 8.04 -2.88 6.21
C VAL A 131 7.72 -2.24 4.87
N ALA A 132 6.83 -1.26 4.90
CA ALA A 132 6.49 -0.47 3.74
C ALA A 132 6.50 1.01 4.10
N VAL A 133 7.00 1.82 3.17
CA VAL A 133 6.92 3.28 3.24
C VAL A 133 6.23 3.76 1.98
N ALA A 134 5.17 4.53 2.16
CA ALA A 134 4.43 5.14 1.07
C ALA A 134 4.49 6.66 1.20
N GLN A 135 4.63 7.35 0.08
CA GLN A 135 4.67 8.81 0.05
C GLN A 135 3.90 9.32 -1.16
N ALA A 136 3.24 10.46 -0.98
CA ALA A 136 2.56 11.14 -2.07
C ALA A 136 2.71 12.65 -1.90
N ILE A 137 2.76 13.33 -3.05
CA ILE A 137 2.70 14.78 -3.10
C ILE A 137 1.25 15.15 -3.31
N ILE A 138 0.79 16.10 -2.50
CA ILE A 138 -0.56 16.63 -2.59
C ILE A 138 -0.46 18.07 -3.06
N SER A 139 -1.08 18.35 -4.15
CA SER A 139 -1.14 19.71 -4.70
C SER A 139 -2.49 20.37 -4.48
#